data_d9faa4f331172b57c9ab917c85d50b03
#
_entry.id   d9faa4f331172b57c9ab917c85d50b03
#
_cell.length_a   1.000
_cell.length_b   1.000
_cell.length_c   1.000
_cell.angle_alpha   90.00
_cell.angle_beta   90.00
_cell.angle_gamma   90.00
#
_symmetry.space_group_name_H-M   'P 1'
#
loop_
_entity.id
_entity.type
_entity.pdbx_description
1 polymer ?
#
loop_
_entity_poly.entity_id
_entity_poly.type
_entity_poly.pdbx_seq_one_letter_code
_entity_poly.pdbx_strand_id
1 'polypeptide(L)'
;MNRKYKLSTALDIDDLLMECTGYAIRLANEKYNFDPPLNLYEKDRWGKVGTRIDSIYPYFSDPEFYRTQPVYEGAKEFVRKLSQMTEVFVCTAVPPEFMGIRAQRIMEEFPEIPTDHIYMGARKDHIHTDILFDDAMHNILNSNAKYPILMRRPWNQEATGMLAVNHYDEFLKIVEIIAESYSVKPSESPAKDSEIVVLVGPSGTGKTKIATRFLAQNCHFAKLPSYTTKDPTAIEKNEWYNYVSLEEFRSLCDSGEIFQSTMYAGHGYGSKKADVEKILASSKRILTTMDICGAMSLKTQFENVTTVYLKRDKRSLMANIIKKNSSVEDKVNRLSALEYIDKNAALCDYVISFDNYDDALNKLNAILK
;
A
#
# COMPACT_ATOMS: atom_id res chain seq x y z
N MET A 1 16.97 6.56 27.37
CA MET A 1 15.55 6.93 27.50
C MET A 1 14.72 5.68 27.26
N ASN A 2 13.90 5.28 28.21
CA ASN A 2 12.94 4.20 27.99
C ASN A 2 11.86 4.73 27.05
N ARG A 3 11.82 4.28 25.80
CA ARG A 3 10.71 4.61 24.88
C ARG A 3 9.42 4.05 25.46
N LYS A 4 8.39 4.88 25.56
CA LYS A 4 7.04 4.46 25.98
C LYS A 4 6.44 3.50 24.95
N TYR A 5 6.78 3.67 23.66
CA TYR A 5 6.33 2.86 22.55
C TYR A 5 7.51 2.19 21.86
N LYS A 6 7.27 0.98 21.32
CA LYS A 6 8.27 0.23 20.55
C LYS A 6 8.42 0.76 19.13
N LEU A 7 7.38 1.40 18.58
CA LEU A 7 7.30 1.93 17.22
C LEU A 7 7.16 3.44 17.23
N SER A 8 7.70 4.07 16.20
CA SER A 8 7.53 5.48 15.86
C SER A 8 6.92 5.65 14.48
N THR A 9 5.98 6.60 14.36
CA THR A 9 5.25 6.87 13.10
C THR A 9 5.36 8.34 12.74
N ALA A 10 5.83 8.66 11.53
CA ALA A 10 5.75 10.00 10.96
C ALA A 10 4.51 10.11 10.07
N LEU A 11 3.75 11.19 10.23
CA LEU A 11 2.56 11.52 9.46
C LEU A 11 2.82 12.76 8.61
N ASP A 12 2.37 12.75 7.35
CA ASP A 12 2.16 13.99 6.62
C ASP A 12 0.92 14.72 7.12
N ILE A 13 0.70 15.94 6.68
CA ILE A 13 -0.48 16.76 7.00
C ILE A 13 -1.36 16.96 5.76
N ASP A 14 -0.77 17.49 4.68
CA ASP A 14 -1.51 17.87 3.49
C ASP A 14 -2.02 16.63 2.75
N ASP A 15 -3.31 16.63 2.44
CA ASP A 15 -4.03 15.51 1.82
C ASP A 15 -3.91 14.15 2.56
N LEU A 16 -3.32 14.16 3.76
CA LEU A 16 -3.38 13.05 4.70
C LEU A 16 -4.33 13.34 5.88
N LEU A 17 -4.07 14.37 6.66
CA LEU A 17 -4.87 14.77 7.84
C LEU A 17 -5.72 16.01 7.58
N MET A 18 -5.28 16.91 6.69
CA MET A 18 -5.98 18.12 6.29
C MET A 18 -6.19 18.13 4.78
N GLU A 19 -7.37 18.61 4.35
CA GLU A 19 -7.72 18.70 2.93
C GLU A 19 -6.93 19.82 2.25
N CYS A 20 -5.92 19.50 1.48
CA CYS A 20 -5.13 20.46 0.71
C CYS A 20 -5.68 20.63 -0.70
N THR A 21 -5.56 19.63 -1.53
CA THR A 21 -5.98 19.66 -2.94
C THR A 21 -7.49 19.87 -3.09
N GLY A 22 -8.30 19.12 -2.32
CA GLY A 22 -9.76 19.25 -2.37
C GLY A 22 -10.25 20.62 -1.96
N TYR A 23 -9.65 21.19 -0.92
CA TYR A 23 -9.99 22.55 -0.47
C TYR A 23 -9.61 23.62 -1.50
N ALA A 24 -8.39 23.53 -2.06
CA ALA A 24 -7.96 24.45 -3.12
C ALA A 24 -8.85 24.38 -4.38
N ILE A 25 -9.35 23.19 -4.74
CA ILE A 25 -10.31 23.00 -5.84
C ILE A 25 -11.65 23.73 -5.53
N ARG A 26 -12.19 23.61 -4.30
CA ARG A 26 -13.42 24.31 -3.93
C ARG A 26 -13.25 25.82 -4.06
N LEU A 27 -12.17 26.37 -3.50
CA LEU A 27 -11.85 27.79 -3.61
C LEU A 27 -11.68 28.26 -5.07
N ALA A 28 -11.04 27.43 -5.91
CA ALA A 28 -10.89 27.75 -7.33
C ALA A 28 -12.24 27.73 -8.06
N ASN A 29 -13.12 26.78 -7.78
CA ASN A 29 -14.46 26.73 -8.34
C ASN A 29 -15.30 27.96 -7.94
N GLU A 30 -15.25 28.37 -6.69
CA GLU A 30 -15.92 29.58 -6.19
C GLU A 30 -15.41 30.84 -6.88
N LYS A 31 -14.09 30.95 -7.06
CA LYS A 31 -13.45 32.13 -7.65
C LYS A 31 -13.68 32.26 -9.16
N TYR A 32 -13.52 31.13 -9.88
CA TYR A 32 -13.48 31.14 -11.35
C TYR A 32 -14.80 30.69 -12.01
N ASN A 33 -15.76 30.17 -11.23
CA ASN A 33 -17.06 29.67 -11.72
C ASN A 33 -16.88 28.69 -12.90
N PHE A 34 -16.01 27.69 -12.78
CA PHE A 34 -15.81 26.70 -13.83
C PHE A 34 -17.08 25.91 -14.15
N ASP A 35 -17.31 25.67 -15.46
CA ASP A 35 -18.40 24.83 -15.98
C ASP A 35 -17.83 23.80 -17.00
N PRO A 36 -17.86 22.49 -16.72
CA PRO A 36 -18.21 21.90 -15.42
C PRO A 36 -17.20 22.28 -14.31
N PRO A 37 -17.57 22.21 -13.03
CA PRO A 37 -16.66 22.48 -11.92
C PRO A 37 -15.42 21.58 -11.96
N LEU A 38 -14.28 22.10 -11.47
CA LEU A 38 -13.09 21.28 -11.23
C LEU A 38 -13.42 20.17 -10.22
N ASN A 39 -12.88 19.00 -10.46
CA ASN A 39 -12.98 17.88 -9.55
C ASN A 39 -11.59 17.28 -9.21
N LEU A 40 -11.55 16.46 -8.17
CA LEU A 40 -10.31 15.91 -7.63
C LEU A 40 -9.58 14.99 -8.61
N TYR A 41 -10.29 14.33 -9.53
CA TYR A 41 -9.72 13.41 -10.51
C TYR A 41 -9.00 14.10 -11.67
N GLU A 42 -9.17 15.42 -11.82
CA GLU A 42 -8.38 16.20 -12.78
C GLU A 42 -6.92 16.40 -12.32
N LYS A 43 -6.65 16.15 -11.03
CA LYS A 43 -5.31 16.09 -10.46
C LYS A 43 -4.78 14.66 -10.55
N ASP A 44 -4.14 14.33 -11.66
CA ASP A 44 -3.63 12.99 -11.97
C ASP A 44 -2.15 12.77 -11.57
N ARG A 45 -1.43 13.84 -11.21
CA ARG A 45 -0.02 13.82 -10.81
C ARG A 45 0.38 15.04 -9.99
N TRP A 46 1.54 14.97 -9.36
CA TRP A 46 2.15 16.11 -8.68
C TRP A 46 2.69 17.16 -9.66
N GLY A 47 2.64 18.42 -9.22
CA GLY A 47 3.11 19.56 -9.99
C GLY A 47 2.07 20.12 -10.96
N LYS A 48 2.44 21.19 -11.66
CA LYS A 48 1.61 21.82 -12.69
C LYS A 48 1.57 20.95 -13.93
N VAL A 49 0.38 20.85 -14.51
CA VAL A 49 0.13 19.97 -15.69
C VAL A 49 -0.24 20.76 -16.95
N GLY A 50 -0.34 22.10 -16.87
CA GLY A 50 -0.66 22.97 -18.01
C GLY A 50 -2.16 23.00 -18.33
N THR A 51 -3.03 22.63 -17.40
CA THR A 51 -4.48 22.61 -17.57
C THR A 51 -5.19 23.48 -16.54
N ARG A 52 -6.53 23.57 -16.61
CA ARG A 52 -7.33 24.40 -15.70
C ARG A 52 -7.16 24.03 -14.22
N ILE A 53 -6.77 22.80 -13.89
CA ILE A 53 -6.48 22.38 -12.51
C ILE A 53 -5.33 23.19 -11.89
N ASP A 54 -4.45 23.76 -12.69
CA ASP A 54 -3.34 24.58 -12.19
C ASP A 54 -3.77 25.88 -11.50
N SER A 55 -5.07 26.26 -11.62
CA SER A 55 -5.66 27.38 -10.90
C SER A 55 -5.70 27.21 -9.37
N ILE A 56 -5.42 25.99 -8.86
CA ILE A 56 -5.31 25.74 -7.42
C ILE A 56 -4.00 26.25 -6.81
N TYR A 57 -2.91 26.36 -7.60
CA TYR A 57 -1.57 26.67 -7.07
C TYR A 57 -1.43 28.03 -6.37
N PRO A 58 -2.15 29.10 -6.77
CA PRO A 58 -2.08 30.37 -6.05
C PRO A 58 -2.48 30.28 -4.57
N TYR A 59 -3.36 29.35 -4.21
CA TYR A 59 -3.81 29.18 -2.82
C TYR A 59 -2.69 28.65 -1.90
N PHE A 60 -1.73 27.89 -2.43
CA PHE A 60 -0.60 27.39 -1.66
C PHE A 60 0.43 28.48 -1.30
N SER A 61 0.24 29.69 -1.78
CA SER A 61 1.00 30.89 -1.40
C SER A 61 0.16 31.89 -0.59
N ASP A 62 -1.01 31.47 -0.08
CA ASP A 62 -1.90 32.31 0.71
C ASP A 62 -1.92 31.85 2.18
N PRO A 63 -1.55 32.72 3.16
CA PRO A 63 -1.59 32.38 4.57
C PRO A 63 -2.97 31.99 5.07
N GLU A 64 -4.03 32.57 4.49
CA GLU A 64 -5.41 32.28 4.88
C GLU A 64 -5.80 30.85 4.51
N PHE A 65 -5.29 30.32 3.42
CA PHE A 65 -5.47 28.93 3.05
C PHE A 65 -5.04 27.98 4.19
N TYR A 66 -3.85 28.19 4.77
CA TYR A 66 -3.35 27.36 5.86
C TYR A 66 -4.08 27.58 7.19
N ARG A 67 -4.70 28.76 7.41
CA ARG A 67 -5.52 29.02 8.60
C ARG A 67 -6.87 28.32 8.55
N THR A 68 -7.45 28.23 7.35
CA THR A 68 -8.84 27.78 7.15
C THR A 68 -8.95 26.37 6.57
N GLN A 69 -7.81 25.76 6.22
CA GLN A 69 -7.73 24.41 5.66
C GLN A 69 -8.49 23.41 6.54
N PRO A 70 -9.50 22.68 5.99
CA PRO A 70 -10.29 21.74 6.76
C PRO A 70 -9.51 20.50 7.19
N VAL A 71 -9.84 19.97 8.34
CA VAL A 71 -9.37 18.63 8.79
C VAL A 71 -10.27 17.57 8.17
N TYR A 72 -9.68 16.48 7.66
CA TYR A 72 -10.48 15.36 7.15
C TYR A 72 -11.34 14.75 8.25
N GLU A 73 -12.53 14.30 7.87
CA GLU A 73 -13.39 13.52 8.75
C GLU A 73 -12.65 12.28 9.28
N GLY A 74 -12.72 12.05 10.59
CA GLY A 74 -12.04 10.93 11.24
C GLY A 74 -10.56 11.15 11.54
N ALA A 75 -9.89 12.18 11.00
CA ALA A 75 -8.44 12.38 11.20
C ALA A 75 -8.06 12.61 12.67
N LYS A 76 -8.86 13.35 13.44
CA LYS A 76 -8.61 13.57 14.87
C LYS A 76 -8.69 12.25 15.66
N GLU A 77 -9.72 11.47 15.42
CA GLU A 77 -9.88 10.17 16.06
C GLU A 77 -8.80 9.18 15.64
N PHE A 78 -8.38 9.22 14.39
CA PHE A 78 -7.25 8.45 13.87
C PHE A 78 -5.96 8.78 14.62
N VAL A 79 -5.60 10.06 14.74
CA VAL A 79 -4.39 10.50 15.47
C VAL A 79 -4.47 10.10 16.95
N ARG A 80 -5.63 10.28 17.58
CA ARG A 80 -5.86 9.87 18.96
C ARG A 80 -5.62 8.37 19.18
N LYS A 81 -6.15 7.49 18.28
CA LYS A 81 -5.93 6.04 18.36
C LYS A 81 -4.46 5.70 18.09
N LEU A 82 -3.86 6.28 17.06
CA LEU A 82 -2.48 6.01 16.69
C LEU A 82 -1.50 6.41 17.80
N SER A 83 -1.76 7.51 18.50
CA SER A 83 -0.95 7.98 19.65
C SER A 83 -0.97 7.04 20.85
N GLN A 84 -1.91 6.09 20.90
CA GLN A 84 -1.94 5.02 21.89
C GLN A 84 -1.09 3.81 21.48
N MET A 85 -0.77 3.69 20.20
CA MET A 85 -0.07 2.53 19.62
C MET A 85 1.40 2.82 19.31
N THR A 86 1.72 4.04 18.88
CA THR A 86 3.07 4.45 18.45
C THR A 86 3.43 5.83 18.97
N GLU A 87 4.73 6.15 18.96
CA GLU A 87 5.21 7.51 19.14
C GLU A 87 4.98 8.27 17.82
N VAL A 88 4.07 9.26 17.86
CA VAL A 88 3.62 9.97 16.65
C VAL A 88 4.45 11.24 16.44
N PHE A 89 4.95 11.40 15.23
CA PHE A 89 5.62 12.57 14.69
C PHE A 89 4.85 13.13 13.50
N VAL A 90 4.94 14.43 13.28
CA VAL A 90 4.50 15.07 12.04
C VAL A 90 5.71 15.49 11.22
N CYS A 91 5.66 15.23 9.91
CA CYS A 91 6.65 15.71 8.97
C CYS A 91 5.95 16.29 7.73
N THR A 92 5.81 17.61 7.67
CA THR A 92 5.05 18.30 6.63
C THR A 92 5.89 19.35 5.89
N ALA A 93 5.67 19.47 4.58
CA ALA A 93 6.29 20.49 3.75
C ALA A 93 5.35 21.70 3.64
N VAL A 94 5.82 22.85 4.10
CA VAL A 94 5.09 24.12 3.98
C VAL A 94 6.09 25.24 3.69
N PRO A 95 5.73 26.30 2.92
CA PRO A 95 6.59 27.45 2.71
C PRO A 95 7.06 28.03 4.06
N PRO A 96 8.34 28.44 4.18
CA PRO A 96 8.91 28.92 5.44
C PRO A 96 8.11 30.04 6.11
N GLU A 97 7.52 30.93 5.33
CA GLU A 97 6.69 32.05 5.79
C GLU A 97 5.39 31.62 6.48
N PHE A 98 4.93 30.37 6.27
CA PHE A 98 3.69 29.85 6.83
C PHE A 98 3.91 28.78 7.91
N MET A 99 5.17 28.45 8.23
CA MET A 99 5.48 27.40 9.24
C MET A 99 4.84 27.68 10.59
N GLY A 100 4.80 28.95 11.03
CA GLY A 100 4.16 29.32 12.29
C GLY A 100 2.64 29.05 12.30
N ILE A 101 1.96 29.36 11.18
CA ILE A 101 0.52 29.08 11.02
C ILE A 101 0.28 27.58 11.06
N ARG A 102 1.08 26.83 10.31
CA ARG A 102 0.96 25.35 10.24
C ARG A 102 1.20 24.73 11.62
N ALA A 103 2.23 25.16 12.36
CA ALA A 103 2.52 24.65 13.69
C ALA A 103 1.34 24.89 14.65
N GLN A 104 0.81 26.11 14.67
CA GLN A 104 -0.34 26.44 15.49
C GLN A 104 -1.55 25.56 15.16
N ARG A 105 -1.87 25.39 13.88
CA ARG A 105 -2.99 24.54 13.44
C ARG A 105 -2.79 23.07 13.85
N ILE A 106 -1.58 22.52 13.76
CA ILE A 106 -1.30 21.15 14.20
C ILE A 106 -1.55 21.00 15.70
N MET A 107 -1.07 21.94 16.51
CA MET A 107 -1.25 21.92 17.97
C MET A 107 -2.72 22.06 18.39
N GLU A 108 -3.50 22.87 17.67
CA GLU A 108 -4.93 23.06 17.92
C GLU A 108 -5.78 21.84 17.53
N GLU A 109 -5.48 21.23 16.38
CA GLU A 109 -6.33 20.17 15.80
C GLU A 109 -5.93 18.77 16.29
N PHE A 110 -4.64 18.57 16.66
CA PHE A 110 -4.07 17.28 17.07
C PHE A 110 -3.24 17.41 18.36
N PRO A 111 -3.90 17.73 19.49
CA PRO A 111 -3.22 17.99 20.78
C PRO A 111 -2.50 16.75 21.34
N GLU A 112 -2.75 15.56 20.81
CA GLU A 112 -2.04 14.34 21.18
C GLU A 112 -0.59 14.31 20.68
N ILE A 113 -0.24 15.14 19.69
CA ILE A 113 1.11 15.22 19.11
C ILE A 113 1.93 16.22 19.94
N PRO A 114 3.03 15.79 20.58
CA PRO A 114 3.90 16.70 21.30
C PRO A 114 4.50 17.78 20.38
N THR A 115 4.69 18.98 20.88
CA THR A 115 5.18 20.11 20.07
C THR A 115 6.59 19.90 19.53
N ASP A 116 7.44 19.15 20.25
CA ASP A 116 8.78 18.76 19.84
C ASP A 116 8.82 17.59 18.84
N HIS A 117 7.64 17.02 18.52
CA HIS A 117 7.48 16.01 17.46
C HIS A 117 7.02 16.62 16.12
N ILE A 118 6.97 17.93 15.97
CA ILE A 118 6.55 18.62 14.76
C ILE A 118 7.77 19.03 13.94
N TYR A 119 7.97 18.40 12.80
CA TYR A 119 9.04 18.67 11.84
C TYR A 119 8.47 19.30 10.58
N MET A 120 9.07 20.40 10.12
CA MET A 120 8.66 21.10 8.91
C MET A 120 9.79 21.15 7.90
N GLY A 121 9.55 20.55 6.74
CA GLY A 121 10.52 20.52 5.65
C GLY A 121 10.17 19.49 4.60
N ALA A 122 10.63 19.72 3.37
CA ALA A 122 10.37 18.87 2.22
C ALA A 122 11.20 17.57 2.21
N ARG A 123 12.30 17.53 2.95
CA ARG A 123 13.24 16.39 2.98
C ARG A 123 12.86 15.39 4.06
N LYS A 124 11.76 14.66 3.83
CA LYS A 124 11.24 13.63 4.75
C LYS A 124 12.17 12.41 4.88
N ASP A 125 13.08 12.23 3.93
CA ASP A 125 14.15 11.23 3.98
C ASP A 125 15.15 11.43 5.14
N HIS A 126 15.21 12.62 5.75
CA HIS A 126 16.00 12.88 6.94
C HIS A 126 15.29 12.52 8.25
N ILE A 127 14.01 12.19 8.22
CA ILE A 127 13.25 11.77 9.39
C ILE A 127 13.33 10.24 9.51
N HIS A 128 13.85 9.78 10.66
CA HIS A 128 14.04 8.36 10.95
C HIS A 128 12.97 7.87 11.91
N THR A 129 11.88 7.34 11.36
CA THR A 129 10.81 6.64 12.09
C THR A 129 10.66 5.21 11.57
N ASP A 130 10.00 4.35 12.34
CA ASP A 130 9.73 2.97 11.89
C ASP A 130 8.72 2.97 10.75
N ILE A 131 7.70 3.82 10.84
CA ILE A 131 6.60 3.95 9.87
C ILE A 131 6.60 5.39 9.33
N LEU A 132 6.39 5.54 8.01
CA LEU A 132 5.99 6.79 7.37
C LEU A 132 4.62 6.60 6.75
N PHE A 133 3.68 7.52 7.00
CA PHE A 133 2.37 7.57 6.37
C PHE A 133 2.19 8.87 5.61
N ASP A 134 2.05 8.78 4.29
CA ASP A 134 2.12 9.92 3.37
C ASP A 134 1.29 9.61 2.12
N ASP A 135 0.71 10.61 1.47
CA ASP A 135 -0.02 10.47 0.21
C ASP A 135 0.88 10.67 -1.03
N ALA A 136 2.06 11.25 -0.83
CA ALA A 136 2.98 11.58 -1.89
C ALA A 136 3.95 10.42 -2.18
N MET A 137 3.81 9.83 -3.37
CA MET A 137 4.62 8.70 -3.81
C MET A 137 6.12 8.96 -3.67
N HIS A 138 6.60 10.16 -4.01
CA HIS A 138 8.03 10.46 -3.93
C HIS A 138 8.57 10.45 -2.49
N ASN A 139 7.74 10.78 -1.48
CA ASN A 139 8.12 10.68 -0.08
C ASN A 139 8.23 9.22 0.35
N ILE A 140 7.29 8.38 -0.06
CA ILE A 140 7.31 6.93 0.18
C ILE A 140 8.58 6.29 -0.42
N LEU A 141 8.93 6.68 -1.66
CA LEU A 141 10.10 6.15 -2.37
C LEU A 141 11.42 6.49 -1.70
N ASN A 142 11.56 7.75 -1.32
CA ASN A 142 12.80 8.29 -0.76
C ASN A 142 12.91 8.09 0.76
N SER A 143 11.86 7.62 1.42
CA SER A 143 11.82 7.43 2.86
C SER A 143 12.86 6.45 3.37
N ASN A 144 13.46 6.76 4.51
CA ASN A 144 14.29 5.85 5.31
C ASN A 144 13.48 5.03 6.33
N ALA A 145 12.18 5.22 6.42
CA ALA A 145 11.31 4.39 7.25
C ALA A 145 11.36 2.92 6.83
N LYS A 146 11.31 2.03 7.81
CA LYS A 146 11.26 0.59 7.57
C LYS A 146 9.95 0.18 6.88
N TYR A 147 8.86 0.85 7.24
CA TYR A 147 7.50 0.60 6.76
C TYR A 147 6.90 1.88 6.18
N PRO A 148 7.26 2.30 4.97
CA PRO A 148 6.57 3.40 4.30
C PRO A 148 5.23 2.92 3.76
N ILE A 149 4.15 3.63 4.11
CA ILE A 149 2.76 3.30 3.77
C ILE A 149 2.13 4.48 3.05
N LEU A 150 1.57 4.24 1.86
CA LEU A 150 0.95 5.25 1.02
C LEU A 150 -0.55 5.37 1.35
N MET A 151 -1.03 6.58 1.58
CA MET A 151 -2.46 6.88 1.52
C MET A 151 -2.90 7.02 0.07
N ARG A 152 -3.87 6.24 -0.37
CA ARG A 152 -4.43 6.34 -1.72
C ARG A 152 -5.18 7.65 -1.91
N ARG A 153 -4.82 8.35 -2.99
CA ARG A 153 -5.44 9.57 -3.50
C ARG A 153 -5.56 9.49 -5.02
N PRO A 154 -6.38 10.31 -5.69
CA PRO A 154 -6.53 10.26 -7.16
C PRO A 154 -5.22 10.33 -7.93
N TRP A 155 -4.25 11.12 -7.47
CA TRP A 155 -2.94 11.32 -8.13
C TRP A 155 -1.92 10.22 -7.91
N ASN A 156 -2.24 9.18 -7.13
CA ASN A 156 -1.31 8.08 -6.86
C ASN A 156 -1.93 6.69 -7.09
N GLN A 157 -3.07 6.61 -7.78
CA GLN A 157 -3.78 5.34 -8.03
C GLN A 157 -2.94 4.33 -8.82
N GLU A 158 -2.04 4.81 -9.68
CA GLU A 158 -1.16 3.96 -10.49
C GLU A 158 0.08 3.47 -9.72
N ALA A 159 0.33 4.00 -8.52
CA ALA A 159 1.45 3.59 -7.69
C ALA A 159 1.30 2.12 -7.27
N THR A 160 2.20 1.26 -7.72
CA THR A 160 2.15 -0.18 -7.49
C THR A 160 3.43 -0.68 -6.81
N GLY A 161 3.34 -1.82 -6.13
CA GLY A 161 4.49 -2.47 -5.52
C GLY A 161 4.86 -1.99 -4.11
N MET A 162 4.20 -0.97 -3.58
CA MET A 162 4.34 -0.48 -2.21
C MET A 162 3.08 -0.79 -1.39
N LEU A 163 3.23 -0.82 -0.07
CA LEU A 163 2.07 -0.91 0.81
C LEU A 163 1.27 0.39 0.75
N ALA A 164 -0.02 0.28 0.46
CA ALA A 164 -0.94 1.40 0.38
C ALA A 164 -2.29 1.05 1.01
N VAL A 165 -2.95 2.05 1.56
CA VAL A 165 -4.26 1.95 2.20
C VAL A 165 -5.20 3.03 1.67
N ASN A 166 -6.51 2.79 1.76
CA ASN A 166 -7.53 3.74 1.35
C ASN A 166 -8.10 4.53 2.53
N HIS A 167 -8.03 3.97 3.75
CA HIS A 167 -8.68 4.49 4.95
C HIS A 167 -7.77 4.40 6.18
N TYR A 168 -8.01 5.25 7.18
CA TYR A 168 -7.28 5.24 8.44
C TYR A 168 -7.41 3.92 9.22
N ASP A 169 -8.58 3.27 9.17
CA ASP A 169 -8.79 2.00 9.88
C ASP A 169 -7.94 0.87 9.29
N GLU A 170 -7.71 0.87 7.97
CA GLU A 170 -6.78 -0.08 7.34
C GLU A 170 -5.35 0.17 7.82
N PHE A 171 -4.94 1.44 7.91
CA PHE A 171 -3.62 1.81 8.43
C PHE A 171 -3.44 1.35 9.88
N LEU A 172 -4.42 1.61 10.76
CA LEU A 172 -4.35 1.21 12.16
C LEU A 172 -4.19 -0.31 12.32
N LYS A 173 -4.95 -1.10 11.57
CA LYS A 173 -4.81 -2.57 11.55
C LYS A 173 -3.42 -3.02 11.09
N ILE A 174 -2.85 -2.35 10.10
CA ILE A 174 -1.49 -2.64 9.64
C ILE A 174 -0.47 -2.29 10.72
N VAL A 175 -0.65 -1.20 11.44
CA VAL A 175 0.20 -0.84 12.59
C VAL A 175 0.13 -1.90 13.69
N GLU A 176 -1.04 -2.48 13.97
CA GLU A 176 -1.19 -3.61 14.89
C GLU A 176 -0.36 -4.82 14.44
N ILE A 177 -0.48 -5.23 13.18
CA ILE A 177 0.30 -6.33 12.61
C ILE A 177 1.81 -6.07 12.70
N ILE A 178 2.24 -4.83 12.40
CA ILE A 178 3.65 -4.44 12.52
C ILE A 178 4.12 -4.52 13.97
N ALA A 179 3.31 -4.05 14.92
CA ALA A 179 3.65 -4.06 16.34
C ALA A 179 3.79 -5.49 16.89
N GLU A 180 2.93 -6.40 16.48
CA GLU A 180 2.99 -7.82 16.80
C GLU A 180 4.27 -8.45 16.22
N SER A 181 4.53 -8.23 14.93
CA SER A 181 5.71 -8.76 14.24
C SER A 181 7.02 -8.20 14.79
N TYR A 182 7.01 -6.97 15.31
CA TYR A 182 8.18 -6.32 15.90
C TYR A 182 8.61 -7.00 17.22
N SER A 183 7.66 -7.67 17.88
CA SER A 183 7.88 -8.38 19.14
C SER A 183 8.37 -9.82 18.94
N VAL A 184 8.19 -10.37 17.74
CA VAL A 184 8.56 -11.74 17.37
C VAL A 184 9.75 -11.67 16.42
N LYS A 185 10.88 -12.28 16.78
CA LYS A 185 11.96 -12.54 15.82
C LYS A 185 11.37 -13.31 14.64
N PRO A 186 11.87 -13.13 13.39
CA PRO A 186 11.46 -13.97 12.27
C PRO A 186 11.51 -15.42 12.73
N SER A 187 10.37 -16.10 12.68
CA SER A 187 10.24 -17.45 13.22
C SER A 187 11.18 -18.39 12.45
N GLU A 188 12.15 -18.99 13.16
CA GLU A 188 12.91 -20.12 12.65
C GLU A 188 12.06 -21.40 12.68
N SER A 189 10.87 -21.34 13.26
CA SER A 189 9.95 -22.46 13.41
C SER A 189 9.06 -22.62 12.17
N PRO A 190 8.75 -23.85 11.75
CA PRO A 190 7.84 -24.10 10.64
C PRO A 190 6.44 -23.49 10.89
N ALA A 191 5.83 -22.96 9.84
CA ALA A 191 4.46 -22.41 9.85
C ALA A 191 3.41 -23.54 9.74
N LYS A 192 3.45 -24.50 10.68
CA LYS A 192 2.60 -25.72 10.62
C LYS A 192 1.11 -25.43 10.69
N ASP A 193 0.73 -24.40 11.44
CA ASP A 193 -0.69 -24.05 11.69
C ASP A 193 -1.25 -23.04 10.69
N SER A 194 -0.49 -22.67 9.65
CA SER A 194 -0.92 -21.72 8.64
C SER A 194 -2.04 -22.31 7.78
N GLU A 195 -3.21 -21.69 7.80
CA GLU A 195 -4.33 -22.05 6.94
C GLU A 195 -4.23 -21.37 5.57
N ILE A 196 -3.72 -20.15 5.54
CA ILE A 196 -3.55 -19.34 4.33
C ILE A 196 -2.09 -18.95 4.17
N VAL A 197 -1.49 -19.32 3.06
CA VAL A 197 -0.11 -18.96 2.69
C VAL A 197 -0.12 -18.05 1.48
N VAL A 198 0.51 -16.89 1.63
CA VAL A 198 0.58 -15.86 0.59
C VAL A 198 2.02 -15.68 0.11
N LEU A 199 2.27 -15.98 -1.15
CA LEU A 199 3.56 -15.67 -1.78
C LEU A 199 3.56 -14.23 -2.26
N VAL A 200 4.41 -13.41 -1.66
CA VAL A 200 4.63 -12.01 -1.99
C VAL A 200 5.96 -11.85 -2.72
N GLY A 201 6.13 -10.81 -3.49
CA GLY A 201 7.40 -10.49 -4.14
C GLY A 201 7.23 -9.75 -5.46
N PRO A 202 8.32 -9.25 -6.05
CA PRO A 202 8.29 -8.44 -7.24
C PRO A 202 7.74 -9.16 -8.48
N SER A 203 7.33 -8.37 -9.47
CA SER A 203 7.07 -8.90 -10.81
C SER A 203 8.35 -9.56 -11.36
N GLY A 204 8.22 -10.66 -12.07
CA GLY A 204 9.38 -11.39 -12.61
C GLY A 204 10.02 -12.39 -11.65
N THR A 205 9.62 -12.45 -10.38
CA THR A 205 10.13 -13.43 -9.41
C THR A 205 9.75 -14.88 -9.76
N GLY A 206 8.59 -15.07 -10.40
CA GLY A 206 8.08 -16.41 -10.73
C GLY A 206 7.13 -16.98 -9.69
N LYS A 207 6.47 -16.13 -8.89
CA LYS A 207 5.49 -16.51 -7.85
C LYS A 207 4.50 -17.58 -8.33
N THR A 208 3.81 -17.30 -9.42
CA THR A 208 2.81 -18.23 -10.00
C THR A 208 3.43 -19.58 -10.38
N LYS A 209 4.65 -19.58 -10.95
CA LYS A 209 5.35 -20.82 -11.33
C LYS A 209 5.72 -21.65 -10.10
N ILE A 210 6.20 -21.00 -9.03
CA ILE A 210 6.53 -21.67 -7.75
C ILE A 210 5.25 -22.22 -7.13
N ALA A 211 4.18 -21.40 -7.05
CA ALA A 211 2.90 -21.81 -6.49
C ALA A 211 2.27 -23.01 -7.24
N THR A 212 2.28 -22.98 -8.58
CA THR A 212 1.75 -24.10 -9.40
C THR A 212 2.53 -25.40 -9.14
N ARG A 213 3.87 -25.32 -9.10
CA ARG A 213 4.69 -26.51 -8.79
C ARG A 213 4.50 -27.01 -7.38
N PHE A 214 4.35 -26.10 -6.39
CA PHE A 214 4.08 -26.48 -5.01
C PHE A 214 2.73 -27.21 -4.87
N LEU A 215 1.66 -26.66 -5.48
CA LEU A 215 0.32 -27.25 -5.45
C LEU A 215 0.29 -28.64 -6.11
N ALA A 216 1.05 -28.85 -7.17
CA ALA A 216 1.15 -30.16 -7.82
C ALA A 216 1.78 -31.25 -6.92
N GLN A 217 2.56 -30.85 -5.91
CA GLN A 217 3.22 -31.75 -4.96
C GLN A 217 2.50 -31.87 -3.60
N ASN A 218 1.53 -31.00 -3.32
CA ASN A 218 0.89 -30.84 -2.01
C ASN A 218 -0.63 -30.79 -2.14
N CYS A 219 -1.28 -31.96 -2.21
CA CYS A 219 -2.73 -32.10 -2.49
C CYS A 219 -3.65 -31.55 -1.38
N HIS A 220 -3.13 -31.32 -0.17
CA HIS A 220 -3.85 -30.69 0.93
C HIS A 220 -3.87 -29.14 0.86
N PHE A 221 -3.21 -28.57 -0.13
CA PHE A 221 -3.35 -27.17 -0.47
C PHE A 221 -4.28 -26.98 -1.67
N ALA A 222 -5.03 -25.88 -1.67
CA ALA A 222 -5.80 -25.41 -2.80
C ALA A 222 -5.36 -23.97 -3.17
N LYS A 223 -5.48 -23.61 -4.42
CA LYS A 223 -5.26 -22.23 -4.84
C LYS A 223 -6.48 -21.37 -4.54
N LEU A 224 -6.29 -20.12 -4.12
CA LEU A 224 -7.34 -19.12 -4.11
C LEU A 224 -7.42 -18.45 -5.49
N PRO A 225 -8.59 -18.48 -6.15
CA PRO A 225 -8.76 -17.78 -7.42
C PRO A 225 -8.72 -16.26 -7.22
N SER A 226 -8.15 -15.54 -8.17
CA SER A 226 -8.18 -14.07 -8.21
C SER A 226 -9.11 -13.60 -9.33
N TYR A 227 -9.93 -12.61 -9.05
CA TYR A 227 -10.76 -11.93 -10.04
C TYR A 227 -9.94 -10.83 -10.71
N THR A 228 -10.04 -10.68 -12.04
CA THR A 228 -9.27 -9.66 -12.75
C THR A 228 -10.02 -9.10 -13.95
N THR A 229 -9.80 -7.81 -14.19
CA THR A 229 -10.30 -7.11 -15.39
C THR A 229 -9.35 -7.22 -16.58
N LYS A 230 -8.28 -8.03 -16.48
CA LYS A 230 -7.36 -8.27 -17.58
C LYS A 230 -8.07 -9.00 -18.72
N ASP A 231 -7.78 -8.62 -19.97
CA ASP A 231 -8.33 -9.30 -21.15
C ASP A 231 -7.82 -10.77 -21.23
N PRO A 232 -8.73 -11.76 -21.29
CA PRO A 232 -8.36 -13.16 -21.41
C PRO A 232 -7.74 -13.54 -22.77
N THR A 233 -7.86 -12.69 -23.80
CA THR A 233 -7.38 -13.00 -25.16
C THR A 233 -5.88 -12.96 -25.32
N ALA A 234 -5.13 -12.43 -24.37
CA ALA A 234 -3.69 -12.42 -24.41
C ALA A 234 -3.09 -13.77 -23.96
N ILE A 235 -3.17 -14.77 -24.82
CA ILE A 235 -2.30 -15.97 -24.91
C ILE A 235 -2.47 -17.07 -23.87
N GLU A 236 -2.97 -16.86 -22.67
CA GLU A 236 -3.17 -17.95 -21.68
C GLU A 236 -4.42 -17.68 -20.83
N LYS A 237 -5.46 -18.51 -20.94
CA LYS A 237 -6.42 -18.68 -19.85
C LYS A 237 -5.65 -19.21 -18.66
N ASN A 238 -5.15 -18.30 -17.84
CA ASN A 238 -4.43 -18.68 -16.65
C ASN A 238 -5.48 -19.12 -15.61
N GLU A 239 -5.47 -20.38 -15.24
CA GLU A 239 -6.37 -20.97 -14.24
C GLU A 239 -6.34 -20.25 -12.86
N TRP A 240 -5.39 -19.33 -12.65
CA TRP A 240 -5.29 -18.50 -11.45
C TRP A 240 -6.28 -17.33 -11.43
N TYR A 241 -6.96 -17.03 -12.57
CA TYR A 241 -7.81 -15.86 -12.69
C TYR A 241 -9.23 -16.21 -13.13
N ASN A 242 -10.19 -15.56 -12.50
CA ASN A 242 -11.55 -15.37 -12.96
C ASN A 242 -11.61 -14.03 -13.69
N TYR A 243 -11.84 -14.06 -15.00
CA TYR A 243 -11.89 -12.85 -15.82
C TYR A 243 -13.28 -12.25 -15.74
N VAL A 244 -13.36 -10.97 -15.38
CA VAL A 244 -14.62 -10.21 -15.26
C VAL A 244 -14.49 -8.86 -15.96
N SER A 245 -15.62 -8.25 -16.34
CA SER A 245 -15.62 -6.89 -16.87
C SER A 245 -15.24 -5.88 -15.79
N LEU A 246 -14.82 -4.66 -16.19
CA LEU A 246 -14.54 -3.59 -15.25
C LEU A 246 -15.80 -3.20 -14.44
N GLU A 247 -16.96 -3.22 -15.08
CA GLU A 247 -18.25 -2.92 -14.42
C GLU A 247 -18.59 -3.98 -13.39
N GLU A 248 -18.48 -5.26 -13.72
CA GLU A 248 -18.70 -6.37 -12.79
C GLU A 248 -17.70 -6.31 -11.63
N PHE A 249 -16.42 -6.04 -11.91
CA PHE A 249 -15.39 -5.92 -10.88
C PHE A 249 -15.71 -4.81 -9.88
N ARG A 250 -16.12 -3.64 -10.36
CA ARG A 250 -16.56 -2.52 -9.52
C ARG A 250 -17.76 -2.89 -8.67
N SER A 251 -18.80 -3.49 -9.27
CA SER A 251 -19.97 -3.95 -8.56
C SER A 251 -19.62 -4.93 -7.42
N LEU A 252 -18.69 -5.86 -7.67
CA LEU A 252 -18.22 -6.81 -6.65
C LEU A 252 -17.40 -6.13 -5.53
N CYS A 253 -16.69 -5.06 -5.83
CA CYS A 253 -16.01 -4.26 -4.81
C CYS A 253 -17.02 -3.44 -4.00
N ASP A 254 -17.98 -2.79 -4.64
CA ASP A 254 -18.99 -1.94 -4.00
C ASP A 254 -19.92 -2.76 -3.09
N SER A 255 -20.24 -4.00 -3.47
CA SER A 255 -21.01 -4.94 -2.65
C SER A 255 -20.22 -5.55 -1.49
N GLY A 256 -18.89 -5.37 -1.45
CA GLY A 256 -18.01 -5.98 -0.46
C GLY A 256 -17.77 -7.48 -0.67
N GLU A 257 -18.23 -8.07 -1.76
CA GLU A 257 -17.92 -9.47 -2.10
C GLU A 257 -16.43 -9.66 -2.38
N ILE A 258 -15.81 -8.72 -3.10
CA ILE A 258 -14.37 -8.61 -3.20
C ILE A 258 -13.89 -7.82 -1.99
N PHE A 259 -13.30 -8.51 -1.03
CA PHE A 259 -12.81 -7.92 0.22
C PHE A 259 -11.44 -7.27 0.09
N GLN A 260 -10.70 -7.60 -0.96
CA GLN A 260 -9.37 -7.09 -1.25
C GLN A 260 -9.27 -6.84 -2.74
N SER A 261 -8.98 -5.61 -3.12
CA SER A 261 -8.73 -5.24 -4.52
C SER A 261 -7.48 -4.36 -4.66
N THR A 262 -6.81 -4.50 -5.78
CA THR A 262 -5.69 -3.64 -6.16
C THR A 262 -5.74 -3.35 -7.65
N MET A 263 -5.34 -2.15 -8.04
CA MET A 263 -5.10 -1.81 -9.44
C MET A 263 -3.62 -2.03 -9.75
N TYR A 264 -3.33 -2.82 -10.78
CA TYR A 264 -1.97 -3.09 -11.21
C TYR A 264 -1.89 -3.08 -12.73
N ALA A 265 -1.05 -2.22 -13.29
CA ALA A 265 -0.86 -2.05 -14.72
C ALA A 265 -2.20 -1.82 -15.49
N GLY A 266 -3.08 -0.98 -14.95
CA GLY A 266 -4.39 -0.65 -15.55
C GLY A 266 -5.48 -1.70 -15.37
N HIS A 267 -5.21 -2.81 -14.66
CA HIS A 267 -6.17 -3.88 -14.43
C HIS A 267 -6.48 -4.06 -12.95
N GLY A 268 -7.76 -4.35 -12.64
CA GLY A 268 -8.21 -4.73 -11.31
C GLY A 268 -7.83 -6.18 -11.00
N TYR A 269 -7.44 -6.43 -9.76
CA TYR A 269 -7.23 -7.76 -9.18
C TYR A 269 -7.87 -7.80 -7.81
N GLY A 270 -8.54 -8.89 -7.48
CA GLY A 270 -9.21 -9.00 -6.20
C GLY A 270 -9.54 -10.45 -5.83
N SER A 271 -9.94 -10.67 -4.59
CA SER A 271 -10.35 -11.98 -4.08
C SER A 271 -11.67 -11.87 -3.33
N LYS A 272 -12.52 -12.89 -3.46
CA LYS A 272 -13.79 -12.99 -2.73
C LYS A 272 -13.58 -13.68 -1.40
N LYS A 273 -14.19 -13.13 -0.35
CA LYS A 273 -14.20 -13.73 1.00
C LYS A 273 -14.83 -15.13 1.00
N ALA A 274 -15.93 -15.28 0.27
CA ALA A 274 -16.63 -16.56 0.14
C ALA A 274 -15.76 -17.68 -0.46
N ASP A 275 -14.82 -17.36 -1.37
CA ASP A 275 -13.91 -18.35 -1.94
C ASP A 275 -12.89 -18.84 -0.89
N VAL A 276 -12.39 -17.94 -0.04
CA VAL A 276 -11.51 -18.30 1.08
C VAL A 276 -12.24 -19.24 2.04
N GLU A 277 -13.42 -18.84 2.51
CA GLU A 277 -14.23 -19.60 3.46
C GLU A 277 -14.61 -20.99 2.90
N LYS A 278 -14.98 -21.05 1.62
CA LYS A 278 -15.30 -22.31 0.92
C LYS A 278 -14.13 -23.28 0.88
N ILE A 279 -12.92 -22.78 0.60
CA ILE A 279 -11.72 -23.63 0.55
C ILE A 279 -11.38 -24.14 1.95
N LEU A 280 -11.39 -23.28 2.96
CA LEU A 280 -11.10 -23.66 4.35
C LEU A 280 -12.13 -24.67 4.89
N ALA A 281 -13.41 -24.49 4.56
CA ALA A 281 -14.46 -25.46 4.92
C ALA A 281 -14.24 -26.85 4.29
N SER A 282 -13.48 -26.96 3.20
CA SER A 282 -13.09 -28.24 2.60
C SER A 282 -11.90 -28.92 3.27
N SER A 283 -11.45 -28.40 4.43
CA SER A 283 -10.27 -28.86 5.18
C SER A 283 -8.96 -28.79 4.37
N LYS A 284 -8.88 -27.90 3.38
CA LYS A 284 -7.67 -27.61 2.63
C LYS A 284 -7.06 -26.31 3.11
N ARG A 285 -5.73 -26.26 3.13
CA ARG A 285 -4.95 -25.03 3.28
C ARG A 285 -4.96 -24.27 1.96
N ILE A 286 -4.81 -22.96 2.02
CA ILE A 286 -4.78 -22.08 0.85
C ILE A 286 -3.34 -21.71 0.52
N LEU A 287 -2.96 -21.77 -0.77
CA LEU A 287 -1.80 -21.10 -1.30
C LEU A 287 -2.22 -20.09 -2.36
N THR A 288 -1.79 -18.86 -2.20
CA THR A 288 -2.09 -17.78 -3.17
C THR A 288 -0.87 -16.92 -3.46
N THR A 289 -0.96 -16.09 -4.51
CA THR A 289 0.08 -15.14 -4.88
C THR A 289 -0.56 -13.75 -4.98
N MET A 290 -0.08 -12.81 -4.18
CA MET A 290 -0.60 -11.44 -4.14
C MET A 290 0.53 -10.41 -4.13
N ASP A 291 0.18 -9.16 -4.28
CA ASP A 291 1.03 -8.04 -3.88
C ASP A 291 0.99 -7.85 -2.36
N ILE A 292 1.75 -6.89 -1.85
CA ILE A 292 1.82 -6.64 -0.41
C ILE A 292 0.50 -6.11 0.15
N CYS A 293 -0.25 -5.31 -0.61
CA CYS A 293 -1.55 -4.78 -0.19
C CYS A 293 -2.54 -5.92 0.02
N GLY A 294 -2.63 -6.84 -0.94
CA GLY A 294 -3.49 -8.01 -0.83
C GLY A 294 -3.11 -8.94 0.32
N ALA A 295 -1.81 -9.15 0.54
CA ALA A 295 -1.32 -9.95 1.65
C ALA A 295 -1.66 -9.35 3.02
N MET A 296 -1.51 -8.03 3.18
CA MET A 296 -1.88 -7.33 4.41
C MET A 296 -3.39 -7.33 4.61
N SER A 297 -4.18 -7.12 3.57
CA SER A 297 -5.64 -7.21 3.63
C SER A 297 -6.12 -8.60 4.10
N LEU A 298 -5.50 -9.68 3.64
CA LEU A 298 -5.78 -11.02 4.16
C LEU A 298 -5.47 -11.13 5.66
N LYS A 299 -4.30 -10.65 6.09
CA LYS A 299 -3.91 -10.67 7.52
C LYS A 299 -4.86 -9.87 8.42
N THR A 300 -5.51 -8.82 7.91
CA THR A 300 -6.47 -8.04 8.70
C THR A 300 -7.84 -8.70 8.84
N GLN A 301 -8.14 -9.74 8.06
CA GLN A 301 -9.47 -10.35 7.99
C GLN A 301 -9.51 -11.83 8.37
N PHE A 302 -8.38 -12.52 8.31
CA PHE A 302 -8.25 -13.93 8.62
C PHE A 302 -7.12 -14.16 9.60
N GLU A 303 -7.34 -15.08 10.54
CA GLU A 303 -6.29 -15.62 11.39
C GLU A 303 -5.43 -16.63 10.62
N ASN A 304 -4.29 -17.03 11.17
CA ASN A 304 -3.41 -18.07 10.61
C ASN A 304 -2.94 -17.82 9.17
N VAL A 305 -2.76 -16.52 8.80
CA VAL A 305 -2.21 -16.10 7.51
C VAL A 305 -0.69 -15.99 7.61
N THR A 306 0.02 -16.75 6.79
CA THR A 306 1.47 -16.68 6.67
C THR A 306 1.87 -16.05 5.34
N THR A 307 2.70 -15.02 5.40
CA THR A 307 3.24 -14.33 4.24
C THR A 307 4.70 -14.73 4.01
N VAL A 308 5.01 -15.12 2.77
CA VAL A 308 6.35 -15.54 2.35
C VAL A 308 6.82 -14.63 1.24
N TYR A 309 7.84 -13.82 1.52
CA TYR A 309 8.45 -12.95 0.52
C TYR A 309 9.46 -13.72 -0.32
N LEU A 310 9.26 -13.75 -1.62
CA LEU A 310 10.15 -14.36 -2.59
C LEU A 310 11.16 -13.33 -3.11
N LYS A 311 12.40 -13.43 -2.64
CA LYS A 311 13.49 -12.52 -2.99
C LYS A 311 14.37 -13.13 -4.08
N ARG A 312 14.64 -12.33 -5.11
CA ARG A 312 15.54 -12.70 -6.20
C ARG A 312 16.42 -11.51 -6.56
N ASP A 313 17.59 -11.77 -7.12
CA ASP A 313 18.50 -10.71 -7.53
C ASP A 313 17.85 -9.76 -8.56
N LYS A 314 18.15 -8.47 -8.43
CA LYS A 314 17.52 -7.40 -9.23
C LYS A 314 17.76 -7.58 -10.74
N ARG A 315 18.93 -8.07 -11.14
CA ARG A 315 19.27 -8.30 -12.54
C ARG A 315 18.40 -9.38 -13.17
N SER A 316 18.20 -10.50 -12.48
CA SER A 316 17.29 -11.57 -12.92
C SER A 316 15.85 -11.09 -13.01
N LEU A 317 15.38 -10.27 -12.06
CA LEU A 317 14.03 -9.69 -12.10
C LEU A 317 13.84 -8.80 -13.32
N MET A 318 14.78 -7.88 -13.56
CA MET A 318 14.77 -6.99 -14.73
C MET A 318 14.75 -7.80 -16.04
N ALA A 319 15.64 -8.80 -16.17
CA ALA A 319 15.69 -9.65 -17.35
C ALA A 319 14.36 -10.40 -17.59
N ASN A 320 13.71 -10.87 -16.53
CA ASN A 320 12.42 -11.55 -16.62
C ASN A 320 11.28 -10.59 -16.99
N ILE A 321 11.30 -9.35 -16.50
CA ILE A 321 10.31 -8.32 -16.85
C ILE A 321 10.45 -7.94 -18.35
N ILE A 322 11.67 -7.70 -18.82
CA ILE A 322 11.95 -7.32 -20.21
C ILE A 322 11.50 -8.42 -21.19
N LYS A 323 11.69 -9.69 -20.83
CA LYS A 323 11.30 -10.85 -21.64
C LYS A 323 9.78 -11.07 -21.73
N LYS A 324 8.98 -10.44 -20.86
CA LYS A 324 7.52 -10.59 -20.92
C LYS A 324 6.95 -10.00 -22.20
N ASN A 325 5.95 -10.68 -22.76
CA ASN A 325 5.16 -10.16 -23.85
C ASN A 325 4.10 -9.19 -23.30
N SER A 326 4.49 -7.96 -23.03
CA SER A 326 3.63 -6.88 -22.52
C SER A 326 4.07 -5.54 -23.11
N SER A 327 3.22 -4.51 -22.99
CA SER A 327 3.52 -3.16 -23.50
C SER A 327 4.81 -2.60 -22.88
N VAL A 328 5.41 -1.61 -23.53
CA VAL A 328 6.58 -0.90 -23.01
C VAL A 328 6.23 -0.22 -21.68
N GLU A 329 5.06 0.38 -21.61
CA GLU A 329 4.55 1.06 -20.42
C GLU A 329 4.42 0.10 -19.22
N ASP A 330 3.81 -1.08 -19.40
CA ASP A 330 3.73 -2.13 -18.36
C ASP A 330 5.14 -2.54 -17.89
N LYS A 331 6.10 -2.68 -18.81
CA LYS A 331 7.49 -3.01 -18.45
C LYS A 331 8.14 -1.90 -17.64
N VAL A 332 7.97 -0.64 -18.05
CA VAL A 332 8.51 0.53 -17.31
C VAL A 332 7.92 0.60 -15.90
N ASN A 333 6.61 0.50 -15.75
CA ASN A 333 5.95 0.51 -14.45
C ASN A 333 6.45 -0.60 -13.51
N ARG A 334 6.66 -1.82 -14.05
CA ARG A 334 7.22 -2.94 -13.29
C ARG A 334 8.68 -2.75 -12.89
N LEU A 335 9.49 -2.13 -13.76
CA LEU A 335 10.90 -1.86 -13.49
C LEU A 335 11.04 -0.76 -12.43
N SER A 336 10.25 0.30 -12.54
CA SER A 336 10.23 1.39 -11.55
C SER A 336 9.82 0.88 -10.16
N ALA A 337 8.87 -0.06 -10.09
CA ALA A 337 8.46 -0.67 -8.83
C ALA A 337 9.57 -1.48 -8.14
N LEU A 338 10.63 -1.91 -8.84
CA LEU A 338 11.72 -2.70 -8.22
C LEU A 338 12.56 -1.92 -7.21
N GLU A 339 12.49 -0.59 -7.18
CA GLU A 339 13.35 0.19 -6.27
C GLU A 339 12.93 0.08 -4.80
N TYR A 340 11.64 -0.06 -4.53
CA TYR A 340 11.10 -0.09 -3.16
C TYR A 340 10.49 -1.42 -2.73
N ILE A 341 10.33 -2.32 -3.67
CA ILE A 341 9.64 -3.58 -3.40
C ILE A 341 10.38 -4.47 -2.37
N ASP A 342 11.69 -4.27 -2.21
CA ASP A 342 12.48 -4.98 -1.19
C ASP A 342 12.11 -4.57 0.25
N LYS A 343 11.55 -3.37 0.47
CA LYS A 343 11.03 -2.96 1.79
C LYS A 343 9.85 -3.81 2.23
N ASN A 344 9.07 -4.35 1.30
CA ASN A 344 7.96 -5.25 1.59
C ASN A 344 8.39 -6.56 2.26
N ALA A 345 9.66 -6.95 2.12
CA ALA A 345 10.19 -8.13 2.80
C ALA A 345 10.09 -8.02 4.33
N ALA A 346 10.19 -6.80 4.87
CA ALA A 346 10.09 -6.56 6.30
C ALA A 346 8.67 -6.75 6.87
N LEU A 347 7.64 -6.76 6.00
CA LEU A 347 6.23 -6.96 6.34
C LEU A 347 5.81 -8.44 6.28
N CYS A 348 6.69 -9.31 5.75
CA CYS A 348 6.38 -10.72 5.59
C CYS A 348 7.00 -11.56 6.71
N ASP A 349 6.33 -12.66 7.07
CA ASP A 349 6.74 -13.56 8.15
C ASP A 349 8.02 -14.31 7.79
N TYR A 350 8.17 -14.65 6.50
CA TYR A 350 9.36 -15.37 5.98
C TYR A 350 9.89 -14.70 4.73
N VAL A 351 11.21 -14.81 4.52
CA VAL A 351 11.90 -14.38 3.30
C VAL A 351 12.67 -15.56 2.71
N ILE A 352 12.32 -15.94 1.48
CA ILE A 352 13.03 -16.95 0.71
C ILE A 352 13.87 -16.25 -0.36
N SER A 353 15.19 -16.25 -0.20
CA SER A 353 16.13 -15.92 -1.26
C SER A 353 16.48 -17.18 -2.03
N PHE A 354 16.46 -17.14 -3.36
CA PHE A 354 16.67 -18.31 -4.20
C PHE A 354 17.31 -17.96 -5.57
N ASP A 355 18.09 -18.91 -6.10
CA ASP A 355 18.72 -18.79 -7.40
C ASP A 355 17.90 -19.47 -8.51
N ASN A 356 17.28 -20.59 -8.19
CA ASN A 356 16.44 -21.38 -9.10
C ASN A 356 15.14 -21.84 -8.42
N TYR A 357 14.18 -22.29 -9.23
CA TYR A 357 12.84 -22.63 -8.74
C TYR A 357 12.80 -23.87 -7.84
N ASP A 358 13.72 -24.80 -8.00
CA ASP A 358 13.77 -26.02 -7.18
C ASP A 358 14.28 -25.69 -5.76
N ASP A 359 15.26 -24.79 -5.64
CA ASP A 359 15.70 -24.23 -4.35
C ASP A 359 14.55 -23.48 -3.64
N ALA A 360 13.80 -22.65 -4.39
CA ALA A 360 12.63 -21.97 -3.84
C ALA A 360 11.57 -22.95 -3.31
N LEU A 361 11.28 -24.03 -4.06
CA LEU A 361 10.33 -25.07 -3.65
C LEU A 361 10.79 -25.81 -2.41
N ASN A 362 12.06 -26.19 -2.34
CA ASN A 362 12.61 -26.88 -1.18
C ASN A 362 12.51 -26.04 0.10
N LYS A 363 12.86 -24.73 0.00
CA LYS A 363 12.75 -23.78 1.12
C LYS A 363 11.28 -23.56 1.51
N LEU A 364 10.38 -23.42 0.55
CA LEU A 364 8.94 -23.27 0.82
C LEU A 364 8.37 -24.52 1.50
N ASN A 365 8.72 -25.73 1.04
CA ASN A 365 8.33 -26.97 1.67
C ASN A 365 8.86 -27.08 3.12
N ALA A 366 10.10 -26.60 3.39
CA ALA A 366 10.65 -26.61 4.73
C ALA A 366 9.91 -25.69 5.71
N ILE A 367 9.40 -24.55 5.21
CA ILE A 367 8.59 -23.62 6.03
C ILE A 367 7.20 -24.19 6.32
N LEU A 368 6.58 -24.90 5.37
CA LEU A 368 5.16 -25.27 5.42
C LEU A 368 4.90 -26.71 5.89
N LYS A 369 5.93 -27.50 6.06
CA LYS A 369 5.88 -28.84 6.68
C LYS A 369 5.90 -28.74 8.20
#